data_17058a83cc636488899b9a6ef4fe4d10
#
_entry.id   17058a83cc636488899b9a6ef4fe4d10
#
_cell.length_a   1.000
_cell.length_b   1.000
_cell.length_c   1.000
_cell.angle_alpha   90.00
_cell.angle_beta   90.00
_cell.angle_gamma   90.00
#
_symmetry.space_group_name_H-M   'P 1'
#
loop_
_entity.id
_entity.type
_entity.pdbx_description
1 polymer ?
#
loop_
_entity_poly.entity_id
_entity_poly.type
_entity_poly.pdbx_seq_one_letter_code
_entity_poly.pdbx_strand_id
1 'polypeptide(L)'
;MIDWFFTTLKTYPEIAIFLALALGYYFGKFTYKGIGLGSVTATLIAAVVIGQIGITVNQPLKAFAFLMFLFAVGYAVGPQFVRGIASSGLPQAIFSVVQCVFSLGACVAVAKVAGYDLGYSAGLYAGSQTISASMGLATDAINRLGLAADQTKTYLNNMPIAYAVTYMFGTMGSAIVIAIIGPKLLGINLVAACKDYEEKHGGGKKQVGGPGTAWTRWALRAYKVQPGGKAAGLRVAEAESLVPDARLFILGIRRGSEIMDATAETVLQEGDVVAVAGEREVLVNILGAAAVEVEDRELLAMPVEGVDVLVTNKEVDGKRLEELATRPAARGVFLRKITRGATATDIPILPGTEVNRGDLLTLVGRTQDVAAATKMLGVADRPTDVTDMAFVGAAIVVGGLIGALVFKVAGVPLTLSTAGGALIAGIIGGWLRSVRPKFGRIPTPTVWFMNSVGLNIFIAIVGISAGPGFVNGLKTQGVGLFLWGAVATTVPLILGMFTAKYVFRFHDALNLGIVSGARTTTASLGLVCDQAKSQIPALGYTVTYAVGNTLLTIWGMVIIMLLS
;
A
#
# COMPACT_ATOMS: atom_id res chain seq x y z
N MET A 1 -42.43 17.54 8.77
CA MET A 1 -41.42 16.53 8.39
C MET A 1 -40.01 17.11 8.27
N ILE A 2 -39.80 18.20 7.54
CA ILE A 2 -38.48 18.82 7.35
C ILE A 2 -37.91 19.33 8.68
N ASP A 3 -38.72 20.04 9.49
CA ASP A 3 -38.28 20.54 10.79
C ASP A 3 -37.93 19.43 11.79
N TRP A 4 -38.72 18.35 11.77
CA TRP A 4 -38.40 17.14 12.54
C TRP A 4 -37.06 16.55 12.15
N PHE A 5 -36.80 16.43 10.84
CA PHE A 5 -35.53 15.90 10.33
C PHE A 5 -34.34 16.74 10.80
N PHE A 6 -34.39 18.06 10.63
CA PHE A 6 -33.31 18.95 11.09
C PHE A 6 -33.12 18.94 12.60
N THR A 7 -34.22 18.91 13.35
CA THR A 7 -34.18 18.81 14.82
C THR A 7 -33.56 17.48 15.25
N THR A 8 -33.91 16.40 14.60
CA THR A 8 -33.36 15.08 14.89
C THR A 8 -31.85 15.03 14.64
N LEU A 9 -31.35 15.60 13.53
CA LEU A 9 -29.90 15.66 13.25
C LEU A 9 -29.14 16.52 14.26
N LYS A 10 -29.75 17.56 14.81
CA LYS A 10 -29.14 18.37 15.89
C LYS A 10 -29.11 17.63 17.21
N THR A 11 -30.16 16.90 17.52
CA THR A 11 -30.31 16.17 18.78
C THR A 11 -29.41 14.92 18.81
N TYR A 12 -29.25 14.27 17.67
CA TYR A 12 -28.48 13.03 17.47
C TYR A 12 -27.38 13.21 16.43
N PRO A 13 -26.26 13.87 16.77
CA PRO A 13 -25.18 14.19 15.84
C PRO A 13 -24.58 12.96 15.16
N GLU A 14 -24.63 11.79 15.78
CA GLU A 14 -24.18 10.51 15.22
C GLU A 14 -24.97 10.15 13.94
N ILE A 15 -26.26 10.47 13.86
CA ILE A 15 -27.05 10.25 12.64
C ILE A 15 -26.53 11.14 11.51
N ALA A 16 -26.20 12.40 11.82
CA ALA A 16 -25.61 13.32 10.85
C ALA A 16 -24.25 12.83 10.33
N ILE A 17 -23.42 12.22 11.21
CA ILE A 17 -22.14 11.61 10.81
C ILE A 17 -22.38 10.43 9.86
N PHE A 18 -23.29 9.51 10.21
CA PHE A 18 -23.60 8.38 9.33
C PHE A 18 -24.21 8.82 7.99
N LEU A 19 -25.03 9.87 7.99
CA LEU A 19 -25.56 10.46 6.76
C LEU A 19 -24.43 11.02 5.88
N ALA A 20 -23.48 11.74 6.47
CA ALA A 20 -22.31 12.25 5.77
C ALA A 20 -21.43 11.11 5.21
N LEU A 21 -21.25 10.02 5.96
CA LEU A 21 -20.57 8.83 5.49
C LEU A 21 -21.29 8.19 4.29
N ALA A 22 -22.58 7.95 4.41
CA ALA A 22 -23.39 7.32 3.36
C ALA A 22 -23.29 8.11 2.04
N LEU A 23 -23.50 9.42 2.12
CA LEU A 23 -23.38 10.31 0.96
C LEU A 23 -21.94 10.36 0.44
N GLY A 24 -20.96 10.45 1.33
CA GLY A 24 -19.54 10.51 0.98
C GLY A 24 -19.05 9.25 0.26
N TYR A 25 -19.39 8.07 0.77
CA TYR A 25 -19.04 6.81 0.11
C TYR A 25 -19.83 6.58 -1.19
N TYR A 26 -21.07 7.04 -1.27
CA TYR A 26 -21.86 6.94 -2.50
C TYR A 26 -21.29 7.84 -3.59
N PHE A 27 -21.14 9.14 -3.33
CA PHE A 27 -20.65 10.11 -4.31
C PHE A 27 -19.15 9.97 -4.58
N GLY A 28 -18.35 9.51 -3.60
CA GLY A 28 -16.92 9.27 -3.74
C GLY A 28 -16.54 8.15 -4.71
N LYS A 29 -17.50 7.28 -5.10
CA LYS A 29 -17.31 6.25 -6.13
C LYS A 29 -17.32 6.78 -7.55
N PHE A 30 -17.91 7.95 -7.78
CA PHE A 30 -18.00 8.50 -9.12
C PHE A 30 -16.62 8.96 -9.59
N THR A 31 -16.20 8.41 -10.72
CA THR A 31 -14.96 8.78 -11.40
C THR A 31 -15.24 9.26 -12.81
N TYR A 32 -14.56 10.30 -13.22
CA TYR A 32 -14.58 10.79 -14.60
C TYR A 32 -13.19 10.64 -15.21
N LYS A 33 -13.06 9.89 -16.30
CA LYS A 33 -11.76 9.55 -16.94
C LYS A 33 -10.72 8.99 -15.96
N GLY A 34 -11.16 8.13 -15.03
CA GLY A 34 -10.28 7.50 -14.04
C GLY A 34 -9.92 8.37 -12.82
N ILE A 35 -10.40 9.60 -12.75
CA ILE A 35 -10.18 10.53 -11.65
C ILE A 35 -11.48 10.77 -10.90
N GLY A 36 -11.48 10.61 -9.58
CA GLY A 36 -12.63 10.85 -8.70
C GLY A 36 -12.25 11.64 -7.45
N LEU A 37 -13.26 12.22 -6.79
CA LEU A 37 -13.09 12.94 -5.54
C LEU A 37 -12.61 12.02 -4.39
N GLY A 38 -12.92 10.73 -4.47
CA GLY A 38 -12.69 9.77 -3.39
C GLY A 38 -13.65 9.95 -2.20
N SER A 39 -13.75 8.93 -1.35
CA SER A 39 -14.67 8.92 -0.21
C SER A 39 -14.39 10.03 0.80
N VAL A 40 -13.13 10.36 1.04
CA VAL A 40 -12.73 11.36 2.06
C VAL A 40 -13.21 12.77 1.71
N THR A 41 -12.93 13.22 0.48
CA THR A 41 -13.36 14.56 0.03
C THR A 41 -14.88 14.63 -0.12
N ALA A 42 -15.50 13.59 -0.67
CA ALA A 42 -16.96 13.53 -0.81
C ALA A 42 -17.65 13.53 0.58
N THR A 43 -17.10 12.82 1.58
CA THR A 43 -17.58 12.86 2.98
C THR A 43 -17.44 14.25 3.56
N LEU A 44 -16.30 14.94 3.33
CA LEU A 44 -16.13 16.32 3.82
C LEU A 44 -17.19 17.26 3.23
N ILE A 45 -17.40 17.21 1.92
CA ILE A 45 -18.40 18.07 1.26
C ILE A 45 -19.80 17.78 1.78
N ALA A 46 -20.18 16.50 1.88
CA ALA A 46 -21.46 16.11 2.47
C ALA A 46 -21.61 16.60 3.93
N ALA A 47 -20.57 16.44 4.72
CA ALA A 47 -20.53 16.88 6.11
C ALA A 47 -20.64 18.40 6.26
N VAL A 48 -19.98 19.18 5.40
CA VAL A 48 -20.08 20.64 5.35
C VAL A 48 -21.52 21.09 5.01
N VAL A 49 -22.15 20.44 4.03
CA VAL A 49 -23.53 20.72 3.66
C VAL A 49 -24.49 20.44 4.83
N ILE A 50 -24.34 19.27 5.46
CA ILE A 50 -25.15 18.88 6.63
C ILE A 50 -24.87 19.84 7.82
N GLY A 51 -23.62 20.26 7.99
CA GLY A 51 -23.20 21.16 9.06
C GLY A 51 -23.78 22.58 8.99
N GLN A 52 -24.30 23.00 7.79
CA GLN A 52 -24.95 24.32 7.65
C GLN A 52 -26.10 24.55 8.66
N ILE A 53 -26.71 23.49 9.15
CA ILE A 53 -27.80 23.58 10.13
C ILE A 53 -27.32 23.82 11.56
N GLY A 54 -26.00 23.90 11.80
CA GLY A 54 -25.43 24.22 13.14
C GLY A 54 -25.48 23.05 14.11
N ILE A 55 -24.93 21.88 13.73
CA ILE A 55 -24.81 20.70 14.60
C ILE A 55 -23.52 20.80 15.41
N THR A 56 -23.62 20.49 16.70
CA THR A 56 -22.45 20.36 17.61
C THR A 56 -22.13 18.90 17.84
N VAL A 57 -20.87 18.51 17.64
CA VAL A 57 -20.42 17.12 17.81
C VAL A 57 -19.47 17.01 19.00
N ASN A 58 -19.62 15.94 19.78
CA ASN A 58 -18.82 15.69 20.98
C ASN A 58 -17.37 15.36 20.63
N GLN A 59 -16.39 16.02 21.27
CA GLN A 59 -14.95 15.85 21.05
C GLN A 59 -14.42 14.42 21.29
N PRO A 60 -14.86 13.65 22.31
CA PRO A 60 -14.42 12.27 22.51
C PRO A 60 -14.65 11.35 21.32
N LEU A 61 -15.76 11.50 20.59
CA LEU A 61 -16.05 10.69 19.40
C LEU A 61 -15.04 10.97 18.27
N LYS A 62 -14.70 12.25 18.09
CA LYS A 62 -13.67 12.67 17.12
C LYS A 62 -12.31 12.05 17.47
N ALA A 63 -11.89 12.14 18.74
CA ALA A 63 -10.62 11.61 19.21
C ALA A 63 -10.56 10.07 19.06
N PHE A 64 -11.62 9.36 19.45
CA PHE A 64 -11.69 7.90 19.31
C PHE A 64 -11.51 7.44 17.86
N ALA A 65 -12.27 8.01 16.93
CA ALA A 65 -12.17 7.67 15.52
C ALA A 65 -10.78 7.95 14.97
N PHE A 66 -10.17 9.06 15.37
CA PHE A 66 -8.84 9.46 14.91
C PHE A 66 -7.72 8.57 15.47
N LEU A 67 -7.76 8.18 16.74
CA LEU A 67 -6.80 7.23 17.34
C LEU A 67 -6.86 5.87 16.65
N MET A 68 -8.06 5.35 16.44
CA MET A 68 -8.29 4.09 15.73
C MET A 68 -7.72 4.13 14.29
N PHE A 69 -7.98 5.24 13.60
CA PHE A 69 -7.47 5.47 12.25
C PHE A 69 -5.93 5.52 12.21
N LEU A 70 -5.30 6.33 13.05
CA LEU A 70 -3.83 6.47 13.04
C LEU A 70 -3.11 5.19 13.46
N PHE A 71 -3.65 4.46 14.41
CA PHE A 71 -3.13 3.13 14.75
C PHE A 71 -3.16 2.20 13.54
N ALA A 72 -4.29 2.14 12.83
CA ALA A 72 -4.44 1.28 11.64
C ALA A 72 -3.48 1.68 10.51
N VAL A 73 -3.30 2.99 10.27
CA VAL A 73 -2.31 3.50 9.32
C VAL A 73 -0.90 3.04 9.69
N GLY A 74 -0.50 3.26 10.95
CA GLY A 74 0.80 2.82 11.45
C GLY A 74 1.01 1.32 11.31
N TYR A 75 0.02 0.52 11.71
CA TYR A 75 0.07 -0.94 11.62
C TYR A 75 0.26 -1.42 10.18
N ALA A 76 -0.44 -0.82 9.24
CA ALA A 76 -0.35 -1.18 7.82
C ALA A 76 1.02 -0.87 7.20
N VAL A 77 1.69 0.23 7.60
CA VAL A 77 2.99 0.63 7.04
C VAL A 77 4.19 0.09 7.82
N GLY A 78 3.97 -0.45 9.03
CA GLY A 78 5.03 -0.81 9.99
C GLY A 78 6.18 -1.65 9.43
N PRO A 79 5.94 -2.79 8.77
CA PRO A 79 7.00 -3.62 8.23
C PRO A 79 7.90 -2.90 7.23
N GLN A 80 7.30 -2.12 6.30
CA GLN A 80 8.02 -1.38 5.26
C GLN A 80 8.77 -0.17 5.83
N PHE A 81 8.19 0.49 6.84
CA PHE A 81 8.82 1.61 7.53
C PHE A 81 10.13 1.17 8.24
N VAL A 82 10.05 0.11 9.05
CA VAL A 82 11.22 -0.40 9.77
C VAL A 82 12.28 -0.91 8.80
N ARG A 83 11.87 -1.61 7.73
CA ARG A 83 12.78 -2.06 6.70
C ARG A 83 13.46 -0.89 5.97
N GLY A 84 12.72 0.15 5.63
CA GLY A 84 13.26 1.35 4.98
C GLY A 84 14.41 1.98 5.76
N ILE A 85 14.35 1.93 7.10
CA ILE A 85 15.40 2.47 7.97
C ILE A 85 16.55 1.48 8.17
N ALA A 86 16.26 0.16 8.18
CA ALA A 86 17.21 -0.85 8.67
C ALA A 86 17.96 -1.63 7.56
N SER A 87 17.69 -1.44 6.26
CA SER A 87 18.21 -2.31 5.19
C SER A 87 18.44 -1.60 3.84
N SER A 88 18.43 -2.35 2.75
CA SER A 88 18.61 -1.89 1.35
C SER A 88 17.67 -0.76 0.90
N GLY A 89 16.58 -0.49 1.63
CA GLY A 89 15.68 0.62 1.41
C GLY A 89 16.15 1.99 1.90
N LEU A 90 17.32 2.07 2.58
CA LEU A 90 17.80 3.31 3.19
C LEU A 90 17.90 4.51 2.22
N PRO A 91 18.42 4.39 0.98
CA PRO A 91 18.43 5.50 0.03
C PRO A 91 17.03 6.01 -0.29
N GLN A 92 16.05 5.12 -0.43
CA GLN A 92 14.65 5.47 -0.68
C GLN A 92 14.01 6.14 0.55
N ALA A 93 14.34 5.66 1.75
CA ALA A 93 13.87 6.26 3.00
C ALA A 93 14.44 7.68 3.18
N ILE A 94 15.75 7.88 2.97
CA ILE A 94 16.39 9.21 3.02
C ILE A 94 15.77 10.13 1.98
N PHE A 95 15.58 9.67 0.74
CA PHE A 95 14.89 10.45 -0.27
C PHE A 95 13.49 10.88 0.18
N SER A 96 12.72 9.98 0.82
CA SER A 96 11.39 10.31 1.34
C SER A 96 11.44 11.41 2.40
N VAL A 97 12.44 11.38 3.28
CA VAL A 97 12.65 12.48 4.26
C VAL A 97 12.89 13.80 3.53
N VAL A 98 13.79 13.82 2.54
CA VAL A 98 14.10 15.02 1.74
C VAL A 98 12.84 15.54 1.03
N GLN A 99 12.07 14.63 0.41
CA GLN A 99 10.81 15.00 -0.26
C GLN A 99 9.79 15.58 0.73
N CYS A 100 9.67 15.00 1.92
CA CYS A 100 8.77 15.52 2.96
C CYS A 100 9.21 16.91 3.46
N VAL A 101 10.53 17.16 3.55
CA VAL A 101 11.07 18.48 3.90
C VAL A 101 10.76 19.50 2.78
N PHE A 102 10.91 19.14 1.51
CA PHE A 102 10.50 20.03 0.40
C PHE A 102 9.01 20.35 0.47
N SER A 103 8.17 19.38 0.77
CA SER A 103 6.72 19.55 0.91
C SER A 103 6.37 20.49 2.05
N LEU A 104 6.99 20.31 3.22
CA LEU A 104 6.79 21.19 4.37
C LEU A 104 7.30 22.62 4.06
N GLY A 105 8.52 22.74 3.54
CA GLY A 105 9.13 24.02 3.22
C GLY A 105 8.31 24.83 2.20
N ALA A 106 7.80 24.18 1.16
CA ALA A 106 6.94 24.83 0.17
C ALA A 106 5.63 25.33 0.79
N CYS A 107 5.00 24.52 1.66
CA CYS A 107 3.76 24.94 2.33
C CYS A 107 3.98 26.06 3.34
N VAL A 108 5.08 26.04 4.11
CA VAL A 108 5.45 27.14 5.03
C VAL A 108 5.75 28.42 4.25
N ALA A 109 6.50 28.34 3.15
CA ALA A 109 6.78 29.48 2.30
C ALA A 109 5.51 30.10 1.72
N VAL A 110 4.63 29.26 1.17
CA VAL A 110 3.32 29.70 0.65
C VAL A 110 2.48 30.35 1.75
N ALA A 111 2.40 29.72 2.93
CA ALA A 111 1.61 30.24 4.04
C ALA A 111 2.07 31.64 4.47
N LYS A 112 3.40 31.86 4.55
CA LYS A 112 3.98 33.16 4.89
C LYS A 112 3.76 34.20 3.78
N VAL A 113 3.94 33.85 2.51
CA VAL A 113 3.76 34.79 1.37
C VAL A 113 2.29 35.17 1.21
N ALA A 114 1.38 34.20 1.37
CA ALA A 114 -0.05 34.43 1.25
C ALA A 114 -0.70 35.05 2.51
N GLY A 115 0.04 35.15 3.62
CA GLY A 115 -0.48 35.69 4.89
C GLY A 115 -1.58 34.81 5.52
N TYR A 116 -1.49 33.48 5.34
CA TYR A 116 -2.48 32.56 5.87
C TYR A 116 -2.31 32.34 7.38
N ASP A 117 -3.43 32.28 8.11
CA ASP A 117 -3.44 31.89 9.50
C ASP A 117 -3.09 30.39 9.69
N LEU A 118 -2.97 29.95 10.95
CA LEU A 118 -2.60 28.57 11.27
C LEU A 118 -3.60 27.56 10.72
N GLY A 119 -4.91 27.89 10.68
CA GLY A 119 -5.95 27.04 10.15
C GLY A 119 -5.85 26.86 8.64
N TYR A 120 -5.77 27.97 7.90
CA TYR A 120 -5.57 27.93 6.45
C TYR A 120 -4.26 27.25 6.09
N SER A 121 -3.17 27.50 6.84
CA SER A 121 -1.87 26.89 6.61
C SER A 121 -1.86 25.39 6.79
N ALA A 122 -2.48 24.88 7.86
CA ALA A 122 -2.62 23.46 8.12
C ALA A 122 -3.50 22.76 7.05
N GLY A 123 -4.62 23.41 6.68
CA GLY A 123 -5.51 22.90 5.65
C GLY A 123 -4.87 22.87 4.26
N LEU A 124 -4.14 23.94 3.90
CA LEU A 124 -3.35 24.01 2.67
C LEU A 124 -2.31 22.89 2.62
N TYR A 125 -1.59 22.65 3.72
CA TYR A 125 -0.65 21.55 3.82
C TYR A 125 -1.32 20.21 3.62
N ALA A 126 -2.37 19.91 4.41
CA ALA A 126 -3.07 18.65 4.36
C ALA A 126 -3.69 18.34 2.99
N GLY A 127 -4.26 19.35 2.35
CA GLY A 127 -4.90 19.22 1.03
C GLY A 127 -3.87 19.14 -0.09
N SER A 128 -2.93 20.10 -0.18
CA SER A 128 -1.88 20.10 -1.20
C SER A 128 -1.01 18.84 -1.14
N GLN A 129 -0.77 18.28 0.04
CA GLN A 129 -0.02 17.03 0.22
C GLN A 129 -0.90 15.78 0.25
N THR A 130 -2.23 15.89 0.09
CA THR A 130 -3.21 14.78 0.14
C THR A 130 -3.08 13.90 1.38
N ILE A 131 -2.71 14.48 2.51
CA ILE A 131 -2.48 13.79 3.79
C ILE A 131 -3.48 14.24 4.86
N SER A 132 -4.71 13.75 4.74
CA SER A 132 -5.82 14.10 5.63
C SER A 132 -5.51 13.82 7.12
N ALA A 133 -4.67 12.82 7.39
CA ALA A 133 -4.21 12.48 8.72
C ALA A 133 -3.52 13.66 9.45
N SER A 134 -2.82 14.51 8.72
CA SER A 134 -2.12 15.66 9.28
C SER A 134 -3.05 16.69 9.93
N MET A 135 -4.32 16.78 9.49
CA MET A 135 -5.31 17.69 10.06
C MET A 135 -5.60 17.42 11.55
N GLY A 136 -5.60 16.13 11.93
CA GLY A 136 -5.82 15.78 13.33
C GLY A 136 -4.68 16.18 14.22
N LEU A 137 -3.43 15.96 13.81
CA LEU A 137 -2.25 16.40 14.56
C LEU A 137 -2.13 17.93 14.58
N ALA A 138 -2.50 18.61 13.49
CA ALA A 138 -2.61 20.07 13.46
C ALA A 138 -3.69 20.59 14.43
N THR A 139 -4.86 19.92 14.49
CA THR A 139 -5.93 20.23 15.45
C THR A 139 -5.42 20.12 16.88
N ASP A 140 -4.73 19.04 17.22
CA ASP A 140 -4.16 18.83 18.56
C ASP A 140 -3.13 19.92 18.89
N ALA A 141 -2.27 20.29 17.92
CA ALA A 141 -1.27 21.33 18.08
C ALA A 141 -1.93 22.71 18.34
N ILE A 142 -2.92 23.10 17.53
CA ILE A 142 -3.66 24.36 17.70
C ILE A 142 -4.32 24.44 19.08
N ASN A 143 -4.98 23.36 19.52
CA ASN A 143 -5.64 23.31 20.82
C ASN A 143 -4.68 23.48 22.01
N ARG A 144 -3.40 23.20 21.84
CA ARG A 144 -2.36 23.31 22.89
C ARG A 144 -1.60 24.62 22.90
N LEU A 145 -1.83 25.52 21.94
CA LEU A 145 -1.16 26.82 21.89
C LEU A 145 -1.64 27.79 23.00
N GLY A 146 -2.71 27.46 23.72
CA GLY A 146 -3.25 28.34 24.78
C GLY A 146 -3.89 29.62 24.25
N LEU A 147 -4.35 29.61 23.00
CA LEU A 147 -5.02 30.74 22.37
C LEU A 147 -6.42 30.99 22.94
N ALA A 148 -6.95 32.19 22.72
CA ALA A 148 -8.35 32.49 23.03
C ALA A 148 -9.30 31.52 22.34
N ALA A 149 -10.41 31.15 22.99
CA ALA A 149 -11.35 30.16 22.49
C ALA A 149 -11.89 30.49 21.08
N ASP A 150 -12.19 31.78 20.82
CA ASP A 150 -12.69 32.24 19.52
C ASP A 150 -11.62 32.12 18.42
N GLN A 151 -10.36 32.42 18.75
CA GLN A 151 -9.26 32.29 17.82
C GLN A 151 -8.97 30.82 17.45
N THR A 152 -8.95 29.96 18.46
CA THR A 152 -8.84 28.50 18.28
C THR A 152 -9.96 27.99 17.38
N LYS A 153 -11.20 28.38 17.64
CA LYS A 153 -12.36 28.01 16.83
C LYS A 153 -12.24 28.50 15.40
N THR A 154 -11.76 29.72 15.20
CA THR A 154 -11.54 30.29 13.85
C THR A 154 -10.53 29.45 13.06
N TYR A 155 -9.38 29.12 13.64
CA TYR A 155 -8.37 28.30 12.97
C TYR A 155 -8.88 26.91 12.65
N LEU A 156 -9.59 26.27 13.59
CA LEU A 156 -10.16 24.94 13.37
C LEU A 156 -11.25 24.94 12.26
N ASN A 157 -11.99 26.05 12.10
CA ASN A 157 -12.99 26.20 11.04
C ASN A 157 -12.36 26.51 9.67
N ASN A 158 -11.23 27.24 9.63
CA ASN A 158 -10.54 27.59 8.39
C ASN A 158 -9.79 26.39 7.77
N MET A 159 -9.33 25.45 8.60
CA MET A 159 -8.55 24.29 8.14
C MET A 159 -9.31 23.41 7.12
N PRO A 160 -10.58 23.00 7.32
CA PRO A 160 -11.33 22.21 6.34
C PRO A 160 -11.56 22.94 5.02
N ILE A 161 -11.68 24.27 5.06
CA ILE A 161 -11.88 25.10 3.86
C ILE A 161 -10.65 25.00 2.96
N ALA A 162 -9.47 25.28 3.54
CA ALA A 162 -8.21 25.18 2.82
C ALA A 162 -7.94 23.75 2.33
N TYR A 163 -8.23 22.76 3.18
CA TYR A 163 -8.10 21.35 2.81
C TYR A 163 -8.95 21.00 1.59
N ALA A 164 -10.25 21.30 1.59
CA ALA A 164 -11.15 20.93 0.51
C ALA A 164 -10.73 21.56 -0.83
N VAL A 165 -10.36 22.84 -0.82
CA VAL A 165 -9.95 23.56 -2.02
C VAL A 165 -8.64 23.03 -2.60
N THR A 166 -7.63 22.85 -1.74
CA THR A 166 -6.28 22.45 -2.18
C THR A 166 -6.15 20.96 -2.48
N TYR A 167 -7.01 20.13 -1.88
CA TYR A 167 -7.01 18.67 -2.11
C TYR A 167 -7.39 18.30 -3.55
N MET A 168 -8.25 19.06 -4.20
CA MET A 168 -8.63 18.82 -5.59
C MET A 168 -7.39 18.86 -6.50
N PHE A 169 -6.61 19.94 -6.41
CA PHE A 169 -5.37 20.02 -7.17
C PHE A 169 -4.29 19.08 -6.61
N GLY A 170 -4.23 18.92 -5.29
CA GLY A 170 -3.33 17.97 -4.63
C GLY A 170 -3.42 16.56 -5.22
N THR A 171 -4.62 16.08 -5.53
CA THR A 171 -4.84 14.74 -6.11
C THR A 171 -4.61 14.73 -7.62
N MET A 172 -5.36 15.55 -8.36
CA MET A 172 -5.32 15.57 -9.83
C MET A 172 -3.99 16.13 -10.34
N GLY A 173 -3.54 17.24 -9.75
CA GLY A 173 -2.29 17.90 -10.12
C GLY A 173 -1.08 17.01 -9.87
N SER A 174 -1.01 16.31 -8.73
CA SER A 174 0.07 15.35 -8.48
C SER A 174 0.13 14.25 -9.52
N ALA A 175 -1.03 13.69 -9.90
CA ALA A 175 -1.11 12.65 -10.91
C ALA A 175 -0.63 13.15 -12.28
N ILE A 176 -1.05 14.34 -12.69
CA ILE A 176 -0.61 14.98 -13.94
C ILE A 176 0.88 15.31 -13.89
N VAL A 177 1.34 15.93 -12.81
CA VAL A 177 2.75 16.37 -12.67
C VAL A 177 3.69 15.16 -12.68
N ILE A 178 3.39 14.11 -11.93
CA ILE A 178 4.28 12.95 -11.84
C ILE A 178 4.19 12.08 -13.10
N ALA A 179 2.97 11.73 -13.56
CA ALA A 179 2.83 10.75 -14.63
C ALA A 179 2.97 11.36 -16.03
N ILE A 180 2.51 12.60 -16.27
CA ILE A 180 2.48 13.19 -17.61
C ILE A 180 3.64 14.19 -17.82
N ILE A 181 3.83 15.12 -16.89
CA ILE A 181 4.85 16.16 -16.99
C ILE A 181 6.23 15.59 -16.65
N GLY A 182 6.32 14.78 -15.59
CA GLY A 182 7.58 14.24 -15.06
C GLY A 182 8.43 13.50 -16.09
N PRO A 183 7.90 12.52 -16.84
CA PRO A 183 8.68 11.84 -17.87
C PRO A 183 9.27 12.80 -18.92
N LYS A 184 8.47 13.78 -19.35
CA LYS A 184 8.92 14.79 -20.33
C LYS A 184 9.98 15.71 -19.75
N LEU A 185 9.78 16.17 -18.52
CA LEU A 185 10.68 17.09 -17.82
C LEU A 185 12.05 16.45 -17.52
N LEU A 186 12.05 15.17 -17.20
CA LEU A 186 13.25 14.40 -16.90
C LEU A 186 13.87 13.73 -18.14
N GLY A 187 13.24 13.79 -19.31
CA GLY A 187 13.67 13.08 -20.51
C GLY A 187 13.63 11.56 -20.37
N ILE A 188 12.65 11.01 -19.61
CA ILE A 188 12.51 9.59 -19.34
C ILE A 188 11.52 8.96 -20.33
N ASN A 189 11.95 7.94 -21.05
CA ASN A 189 11.06 7.02 -21.76
C ASN A 189 10.72 5.85 -20.82
N LEU A 190 9.56 5.93 -20.14
CA LEU A 190 9.17 4.93 -19.15
C LEU A 190 9.09 3.51 -19.70
N VAL A 191 8.55 3.32 -20.91
CA VAL A 191 8.41 1.99 -21.51
C VAL A 191 9.77 1.38 -21.77
N ALA A 192 10.70 2.16 -22.35
CA ALA A 192 12.05 1.70 -22.63
C ALA A 192 12.84 1.45 -21.34
N ALA A 193 12.71 2.33 -20.33
CA ALA A 193 13.39 2.19 -19.05
C ALA A 193 12.91 0.95 -18.28
N CYS A 194 11.61 0.68 -18.30
CA CYS A 194 11.06 -0.53 -17.65
C CYS A 194 11.49 -1.80 -18.38
N LYS A 195 11.54 -1.79 -19.72
CA LYS A 195 12.02 -2.91 -20.51
C LYS A 195 13.51 -3.21 -20.23
N ASP A 196 14.36 -2.19 -20.21
CA ASP A 196 15.78 -2.31 -19.83
C ASP A 196 15.95 -2.88 -18.42
N TYR A 197 15.12 -2.41 -17.48
CA TYR A 197 15.12 -2.94 -16.11
C TYR A 197 14.71 -4.43 -16.06
N GLU A 198 13.66 -4.82 -16.79
CA GLU A 198 13.18 -6.20 -16.89
C GLU A 198 14.25 -7.11 -17.52
N GLU A 199 14.90 -6.67 -18.61
CA GLU A 199 15.97 -7.43 -19.27
C GLU A 199 17.18 -7.64 -18.33
N LYS A 200 17.59 -6.61 -17.60
CA LYS A 200 18.71 -6.70 -16.64
C LYS A 200 18.43 -7.57 -15.41
N HIS A 201 17.14 -7.72 -15.05
CA HIS A 201 16.73 -8.50 -13.87
C HIS A 201 16.05 -9.83 -14.23
N GLY A 202 16.21 -10.29 -15.48
CA GLY A 202 15.79 -11.62 -15.92
C GLY A 202 14.33 -11.73 -16.40
N GLY A 203 13.67 -10.58 -16.71
CA GLY A 203 12.25 -10.53 -17.06
C GLY A 203 11.92 -10.64 -18.56
N GLY A 204 12.69 -11.34 -19.36
CA GLY A 204 12.54 -11.36 -20.84
C GLY A 204 11.28 -12.00 -21.42
N LYS A 205 10.33 -12.51 -20.64
CA LYS A 205 9.07 -13.11 -21.15
C LYS A 205 7.87 -12.23 -20.79
N LYS A 206 7.11 -11.80 -21.82
CA LYS A 206 5.82 -11.12 -21.67
C LYS A 206 4.88 -11.94 -20.79
N GLN A 207 4.42 -11.39 -19.68
CA GLN A 207 3.30 -11.94 -18.94
C GLN A 207 2.02 -11.81 -19.78
N VAL A 208 1.59 -12.90 -20.38
CA VAL A 208 0.29 -13.00 -21.05
C VAL A 208 -0.69 -13.55 -20.02
N GLY A 209 -1.74 -12.80 -19.71
CA GLY A 209 -2.79 -13.20 -18.77
C GLY A 209 -2.70 -12.50 -17.41
N GLY A 210 -3.71 -11.68 -17.08
CA GLY A 210 -3.88 -10.99 -15.79
C GLY A 210 -4.88 -11.70 -14.88
N PRO A 211 -5.06 -11.24 -13.63
CA PRO A 211 -6.10 -11.73 -12.73
C PRO A 211 -7.48 -11.59 -13.38
N GLY A 212 -8.26 -12.67 -13.41
CA GLY A 212 -9.62 -12.67 -13.94
C GLY A 212 -9.76 -13.17 -15.39
N THR A 213 -8.68 -13.62 -16.05
CA THR A 213 -8.77 -14.30 -17.34
C THR A 213 -8.93 -15.81 -17.17
N ALA A 214 -9.62 -16.48 -18.11
CA ALA A 214 -9.73 -17.94 -18.12
C ALA A 214 -8.39 -18.63 -18.48
N TRP A 215 -7.37 -17.85 -18.85
CA TRP A 215 -6.04 -18.37 -19.18
C TRP A 215 -5.26 -18.70 -17.91
N THR A 216 -4.91 -20.00 -17.74
CA THR A 216 -4.06 -20.47 -16.65
C THR A 216 -2.63 -20.66 -17.16
N ARG A 217 -1.68 -19.97 -16.52
CA ARG A 217 -0.26 -20.06 -16.88
C ARG A 217 0.33 -21.45 -16.60
N TRP A 218 -0.14 -22.10 -15.54
CA TRP A 218 0.35 -23.38 -15.05
C TRP A 218 -0.68 -24.48 -15.25
N ALA A 219 -0.22 -25.66 -15.68
CA ALA A 219 -1.04 -26.83 -15.89
C ALA A 219 -0.35 -28.07 -15.34
N LEU A 220 -1.14 -29.11 -15.07
CA LEU A 220 -0.69 -30.44 -14.73
C LEU A 220 -1.17 -31.38 -15.84
N ARG A 221 -0.23 -32.14 -16.44
CA ARG A 221 -0.53 -33.09 -17.53
C ARG A 221 0.23 -34.39 -17.35
N ALA A 222 -0.30 -35.48 -17.87
CA ALA A 222 0.35 -36.78 -17.83
C ALA A 222 1.02 -37.12 -19.17
N TYR A 223 2.24 -37.57 -19.09
CA TYR A 223 3.05 -37.96 -20.25
C TYR A 223 3.63 -39.36 -20.06
N LYS A 224 3.68 -40.17 -21.14
CA LYS A 224 4.29 -41.48 -21.12
C LYS A 224 5.77 -41.40 -21.44
N VAL A 225 6.62 -42.01 -20.63
CA VAL A 225 8.04 -42.17 -20.87
C VAL A 225 8.22 -43.20 -21.99
N GLN A 226 8.65 -42.77 -23.17
CA GLN A 226 8.81 -43.61 -24.33
C GLN A 226 10.06 -44.49 -24.22
N PRO A 227 10.01 -45.74 -24.74
CA PRO A 227 11.20 -46.56 -24.87
C PRO A 227 12.28 -45.84 -25.70
N GLY A 228 13.51 -45.81 -25.22
CA GLY A 228 14.61 -45.05 -25.83
C GLY A 228 14.47 -43.53 -25.79
N GLY A 229 13.47 -42.98 -25.10
CA GLY A 229 13.28 -41.54 -24.91
C GLY A 229 14.33 -40.94 -23.99
N LYS A 230 14.61 -39.62 -24.17
CA LYS A 230 15.65 -38.90 -23.39
C LYS A 230 15.45 -38.91 -21.88
N ALA A 231 14.24 -39.15 -21.41
CA ALA A 231 13.92 -39.16 -19.99
C ALA A 231 14.06 -40.56 -19.35
N ALA A 232 14.09 -41.64 -20.15
CA ALA A 232 14.21 -42.98 -19.64
C ALA A 232 15.60 -43.23 -19.04
N GLY A 233 15.63 -43.78 -17.81
CA GLY A 233 16.85 -44.03 -17.05
C GLY A 233 17.42 -42.82 -16.32
N LEU A 234 16.88 -41.62 -16.52
CA LEU A 234 17.31 -40.42 -15.77
C LEU A 234 16.61 -40.32 -14.41
N ARG A 235 17.27 -39.64 -13.47
CA ARG A 235 16.60 -39.20 -12.25
C ARG A 235 15.60 -38.10 -12.58
N VAL A 236 14.55 -38.00 -11.78
CA VAL A 236 13.53 -36.95 -11.94
C VAL A 236 14.14 -35.55 -12.00
N ALA A 237 15.11 -35.22 -11.14
CA ALA A 237 15.80 -33.92 -11.17
C ALA A 237 16.53 -33.65 -12.49
N GLU A 238 17.11 -34.69 -13.11
CA GLU A 238 17.80 -34.60 -14.40
C GLU A 238 16.79 -34.43 -15.54
N ALA A 239 15.69 -35.20 -15.49
CA ALA A 239 14.62 -35.11 -16.47
C ALA A 239 13.90 -33.74 -16.44
N GLU A 240 13.69 -33.15 -15.25
CA GLU A 240 13.14 -31.81 -15.07
C GLU A 240 14.04 -30.72 -15.70
N SER A 241 15.35 -30.95 -15.78
CA SER A 241 16.31 -30.00 -16.37
C SER A 241 16.52 -30.17 -17.88
N LEU A 242 15.89 -31.16 -18.54
CA LEU A 242 16.00 -31.37 -19.98
C LEU A 242 15.45 -30.20 -20.82
N VAL A 243 14.55 -29.39 -20.28
CA VAL A 243 14.04 -28.20 -20.95
C VAL A 243 14.68 -26.96 -20.31
N PRO A 244 15.69 -26.36 -20.97
CA PRO A 244 16.37 -25.17 -20.47
C PRO A 244 15.37 -24.03 -20.25
N ASP A 245 15.59 -23.22 -19.22
CA ASP A 245 14.79 -22.03 -18.87
C ASP A 245 13.30 -22.29 -18.58
N ALA A 246 12.91 -23.56 -18.44
CA ALA A 246 11.55 -23.93 -18.07
C ALA A 246 11.51 -24.52 -16.65
N ARG A 247 10.55 -24.06 -15.85
CA ARG A 247 10.31 -24.62 -14.52
C ARG A 247 9.26 -25.73 -14.64
N LEU A 248 9.76 -26.97 -14.72
CA LEU A 248 8.95 -28.18 -14.80
C LEU A 248 9.18 -29.03 -13.56
N PHE A 249 8.12 -29.70 -13.07
CA PHE A 249 8.20 -30.62 -11.96
C PHE A 249 7.43 -31.88 -12.26
N ILE A 250 8.08 -33.04 -12.11
CA ILE A 250 7.44 -34.35 -12.13
C ILE A 250 6.95 -34.63 -10.71
N LEU A 251 5.65 -34.62 -10.52
CA LEU A 251 5.01 -34.68 -9.20
C LEU A 251 4.61 -36.10 -8.80
N GLY A 252 4.27 -36.95 -9.76
CA GLY A 252 3.86 -38.32 -9.54
C GLY A 252 4.24 -39.20 -10.72
N ILE A 253 4.34 -40.49 -10.45
CA ILE A 253 4.68 -41.51 -11.43
C ILE A 253 3.70 -42.68 -11.26
N ARG A 254 3.11 -43.13 -12.37
CA ARG A 254 2.43 -44.43 -12.45
C ARG A 254 3.38 -45.43 -13.10
N ARG A 255 3.72 -46.47 -12.36
CA ARG A 255 4.53 -47.60 -12.82
C ARG A 255 3.69 -48.88 -12.77
N GLY A 256 3.28 -49.32 -13.94
CA GLY A 256 2.28 -50.42 -14.02
C GLY A 256 0.94 -49.99 -13.40
N SER A 257 0.53 -50.63 -12.31
CA SER A 257 -0.72 -50.33 -11.58
C SER A 257 -0.50 -49.42 -10.36
N GLU A 258 0.75 -49.16 -9.98
CA GLU A 258 1.09 -48.41 -8.78
C GLU A 258 1.32 -46.92 -9.09
N ILE A 259 0.73 -46.04 -8.27
CA ILE A 259 0.97 -44.61 -8.30
C ILE A 259 1.86 -44.25 -7.11
N MET A 260 2.97 -43.59 -7.39
CA MET A 260 3.93 -43.12 -6.38
C MET A 260 4.25 -41.64 -6.53
N ASP A 261 4.61 -40.99 -5.42
CA ASP A 261 5.13 -39.65 -5.44
C ASP A 261 6.53 -39.62 -6.08
N ALA A 262 6.76 -38.65 -6.96
CA ALA A 262 8.07 -38.44 -7.55
C ALA A 262 8.97 -37.60 -6.66
N THR A 263 10.09 -38.17 -6.23
CA THR A 263 11.17 -37.43 -5.56
C THR A 263 12.26 -37.06 -6.58
N ALA A 264 13.12 -36.10 -6.26
CA ALA A 264 14.24 -35.68 -7.14
C ALA A 264 15.16 -36.87 -7.55
N GLU A 265 15.30 -37.85 -6.64
CA GLU A 265 16.18 -39.04 -6.83
C GLU A 265 15.49 -40.22 -7.51
N THR A 266 14.18 -40.17 -7.70
CA THR A 266 13.44 -41.27 -8.36
C THR A 266 13.91 -41.43 -9.80
N VAL A 267 14.26 -42.65 -10.21
CA VAL A 267 14.67 -42.96 -11.58
C VAL A 267 13.45 -43.31 -12.43
N LEU A 268 13.31 -42.63 -13.56
CA LEU A 268 12.26 -42.87 -14.54
C LEU A 268 12.54 -44.14 -15.35
N GLN A 269 11.54 -44.99 -15.54
CA GLN A 269 11.62 -46.22 -16.32
C GLN A 269 10.80 -46.08 -17.61
N GLU A 270 11.20 -46.86 -18.62
CA GLU A 270 10.41 -46.96 -19.84
C GLU A 270 9.00 -47.44 -19.52
N GLY A 271 8.01 -46.80 -20.11
CA GLY A 271 6.59 -47.11 -19.88
C GLY A 271 5.97 -46.42 -18.69
N ASP A 272 6.73 -45.76 -17.81
CA ASP A 272 6.16 -44.93 -16.75
C ASP A 272 5.24 -43.85 -17.32
N VAL A 273 4.16 -43.53 -16.62
CA VAL A 273 3.35 -42.33 -16.87
C VAL A 273 3.67 -41.31 -15.79
N VAL A 274 4.14 -40.14 -16.19
CA VAL A 274 4.58 -39.08 -15.28
C VAL A 274 3.61 -37.91 -15.29
N ALA A 275 3.19 -37.47 -14.10
CA ALA A 275 2.43 -36.23 -13.93
C ALA A 275 3.38 -35.04 -13.89
N VAL A 276 3.36 -34.20 -14.92
CA VAL A 276 4.25 -33.05 -15.07
C VAL A 276 3.47 -31.75 -14.84
N ALA A 277 3.94 -30.97 -13.88
CA ALA A 277 3.45 -29.61 -13.61
C ALA A 277 4.42 -28.58 -14.22
N GLY A 278 3.89 -27.58 -14.90
CA GLY A 278 4.72 -26.54 -15.52
C GLY A 278 3.93 -25.47 -16.25
N GLU A 279 4.65 -24.57 -16.92
CA GLU A 279 3.99 -23.58 -17.79
C GLU A 279 3.24 -24.29 -18.92
N ARG A 280 1.97 -23.93 -19.08
CA ARG A 280 1.11 -24.55 -20.09
C ARG A 280 1.70 -24.53 -21.50
N GLU A 281 2.35 -23.42 -21.88
CA GLU A 281 2.99 -23.29 -23.19
C GLU A 281 4.14 -24.29 -23.35
N VAL A 282 4.92 -24.52 -22.30
CA VAL A 282 6.03 -25.49 -22.30
C VAL A 282 5.48 -26.91 -22.37
N LEU A 283 4.45 -27.23 -21.58
CA LEU A 283 3.83 -28.55 -21.57
C LEU A 283 3.22 -28.88 -22.94
N VAL A 284 2.53 -27.92 -23.57
CA VAL A 284 1.85 -28.16 -24.85
C VAL A 284 2.81 -28.13 -26.02
N ASN A 285 3.67 -27.11 -26.12
CA ASN A 285 4.47 -26.86 -27.32
C ASN A 285 5.81 -27.60 -27.32
N ILE A 286 6.40 -27.83 -26.15
CA ILE A 286 7.72 -28.48 -26.06
C ILE A 286 7.55 -29.97 -25.68
N LEU A 287 6.92 -30.25 -24.54
CA LEU A 287 6.71 -31.63 -24.12
C LEU A 287 5.70 -32.35 -25.00
N GLY A 288 4.58 -31.72 -25.38
CA GLY A 288 3.59 -32.32 -26.27
C GLY A 288 4.11 -32.66 -27.66
N ALA A 289 5.18 -31.97 -28.11
CA ALA A 289 5.88 -32.35 -29.35
C ALA A 289 6.92 -33.47 -29.16
N ALA A 290 7.43 -33.67 -27.94
CA ALA A 290 8.52 -34.58 -27.62
C ALA A 290 8.07 -35.87 -26.90
N ALA A 291 6.89 -35.86 -26.24
CA ALA A 291 6.36 -36.96 -25.45
C ALA A 291 4.87 -37.18 -25.73
N VAL A 292 4.38 -38.40 -25.53
CA VAL A 292 2.96 -38.72 -25.74
C VAL A 292 2.18 -38.35 -24.49
N GLU A 293 1.25 -37.39 -24.62
CA GLU A 293 0.28 -37.06 -23.59
C GLU A 293 -0.74 -38.19 -23.46
N VAL A 294 -1.07 -38.55 -22.23
CA VAL A 294 -2.04 -39.59 -21.89
C VAL A 294 -3.07 -39.05 -20.91
N GLU A 295 -4.30 -39.54 -21.00
CA GLU A 295 -5.33 -39.21 -20.02
C GLU A 295 -5.23 -40.19 -18.84
N ASP A 296 -4.71 -39.73 -17.72
CA ASP A 296 -4.64 -40.50 -16.48
C ASP A 296 -5.26 -39.68 -15.33
N ARG A 297 -6.58 -39.84 -15.17
CA ARG A 297 -7.34 -39.06 -14.18
C ARG A 297 -6.93 -39.36 -12.75
N GLU A 298 -6.57 -40.59 -12.45
CA GLU A 298 -6.20 -41.03 -11.10
C GLU A 298 -4.83 -40.48 -10.71
N LEU A 299 -3.84 -40.52 -11.60
CA LEU A 299 -2.53 -39.91 -11.40
C LEU A 299 -2.60 -38.40 -11.27
N LEU A 300 -3.52 -37.75 -12.00
CA LEU A 300 -3.71 -36.31 -11.97
C LEU A 300 -4.63 -35.83 -10.82
N ALA A 301 -5.30 -36.75 -10.11
CA ALA A 301 -6.17 -36.43 -8.96
C ALA A 301 -5.39 -36.09 -7.69
N MET A 302 -4.35 -35.22 -7.81
CA MET A 302 -3.54 -34.78 -6.69
C MET A 302 -4.21 -33.61 -5.97
N PRO A 303 -4.22 -33.56 -4.63
CA PRO A 303 -4.72 -32.41 -3.90
C PRO A 303 -3.81 -31.19 -4.14
N VAL A 304 -4.36 -30.14 -4.73
CA VAL A 304 -3.69 -28.87 -5.03
C VAL A 304 -4.33 -27.80 -4.19
N GLU A 305 -3.54 -26.93 -3.62
CA GLU A 305 -4.04 -25.77 -2.87
C GLU A 305 -3.35 -24.48 -3.28
N GLY A 306 -4.06 -23.39 -3.09
CA GLY A 306 -3.51 -22.03 -3.16
C GLY A 306 -3.50 -21.43 -1.77
N VAL A 307 -2.35 -21.00 -1.28
CA VAL A 307 -2.19 -20.46 0.07
C VAL A 307 -1.44 -19.14 0.00
N ASP A 308 -1.96 -18.15 0.72
CA ASP A 308 -1.24 -16.92 0.98
C ASP A 308 -0.30 -17.12 2.17
N VAL A 309 0.98 -16.84 1.97
CA VAL A 309 2.03 -17.02 2.97
C VAL A 309 2.62 -15.66 3.34
N LEU A 310 2.49 -15.29 4.61
CA LEU A 310 3.17 -14.13 5.17
C LEU A 310 4.64 -14.48 5.41
N VAL A 311 5.54 -13.75 4.76
CA VAL A 311 6.99 -13.92 4.93
C VAL A 311 7.41 -13.41 6.29
N THR A 312 7.91 -14.31 7.13
CA THR A 312 8.37 -14.00 8.51
C THR A 312 9.77 -14.51 8.78
N ASN A 313 10.27 -15.43 7.96
CA ASN A 313 11.60 -16.02 8.14
C ASN A 313 12.69 -15.01 7.80
N LYS A 314 13.64 -14.80 8.74
CA LYS A 314 14.76 -13.88 8.57
C LYS A 314 15.74 -14.32 7.46
N GLU A 315 15.88 -15.63 7.24
CA GLU A 315 16.80 -16.17 6.23
C GLU A 315 16.32 -15.95 4.77
N VAL A 316 15.04 -15.60 4.62
CA VAL A 316 14.42 -15.30 3.32
C VAL A 316 14.41 -13.80 3.04
N ASP A 317 14.53 -12.99 4.08
CA ASP A 317 14.44 -11.52 3.98
C ASP A 317 15.57 -10.94 3.11
N GLY A 318 15.22 -10.23 2.06
CA GLY A 318 16.14 -9.65 1.07
C GLY A 318 16.69 -10.64 0.05
N LYS A 319 16.27 -11.92 0.07
CA LYS A 319 16.71 -12.91 -0.90
C LYS A 319 15.98 -12.77 -2.22
N ARG A 320 16.68 -13.00 -3.34
CA ARG A 320 16.10 -12.95 -4.68
C ARG A 320 15.27 -14.20 -4.96
N LEU A 321 14.25 -14.05 -5.79
CA LEU A 321 13.39 -15.18 -6.19
C LEU A 321 14.19 -16.30 -6.87
N GLU A 322 15.19 -15.97 -7.69
CA GLU A 322 16.09 -16.96 -8.34
C GLU A 322 16.82 -17.81 -7.29
N GLU A 323 17.31 -17.21 -6.20
CA GLU A 323 17.99 -17.94 -5.11
C GLU A 323 17.00 -18.82 -4.32
N LEU A 324 15.79 -18.31 -4.06
CA LEU A 324 14.77 -19.06 -3.33
C LEU A 324 14.21 -20.22 -4.17
N ALA A 325 14.15 -20.06 -5.49
CA ALA A 325 13.67 -21.07 -6.42
C ALA A 325 14.55 -22.33 -6.48
N THR A 326 15.84 -22.22 -6.14
CA THR A 326 16.77 -23.36 -6.11
C THR A 326 16.67 -24.20 -4.83
N ARG A 327 15.98 -23.70 -3.79
CA ARG A 327 15.85 -24.42 -2.52
C ARG A 327 14.94 -25.64 -2.66
N PRO A 328 15.27 -26.80 -2.03
CA PRO A 328 14.45 -28.01 -2.12
C PRO A 328 12.98 -27.81 -1.72
N ALA A 329 12.71 -26.96 -0.73
CA ALA A 329 11.36 -26.63 -0.27
C ALA A 329 10.55 -25.81 -1.27
N ALA A 330 11.16 -25.27 -2.34
CA ALA A 330 10.47 -24.54 -3.41
C ALA A 330 10.11 -25.45 -4.60
N ARG A 331 10.49 -26.74 -4.57
CA ARG A 331 10.14 -27.71 -5.59
C ARG A 331 8.64 -27.99 -5.59
N GLY A 332 8.02 -28.07 -6.76
CA GLY A 332 6.58 -28.32 -6.90
C GLY A 332 5.67 -27.14 -6.57
N VAL A 333 6.24 -25.97 -6.24
CA VAL A 333 5.47 -24.78 -5.87
C VAL A 333 5.65 -23.66 -6.88
N PHE A 334 4.54 -23.03 -7.26
CA PHE A 334 4.49 -21.90 -8.18
C PHE A 334 4.04 -20.64 -7.43
N LEU A 335 4.83 -19.58 -7.59
CA LEU A 335 4.49 -18.26 -7.08
C LEU A 335 3.56 -17.54 -8.06
N ARG A 336 2.34 -17.24 -7.62
CA ARG A 336 1.33 -16.58 -8.44
C ARG A 336 1.33 -15.07 -8.29
N LYS A 337 1.58 -14.59 -7.05
CA LYS A 337 1.46 -13.18 -6.71
C LYS A 337 2.37 -12.84 -5.54
N ILE A 338 2.93 -11.63 -5.54
CA ILE A 338 3.56 -11.00 -4.39
C ILE A 338 2.80 -9.71 -4.11
N THR A 339 2.29 -9.58 -2.89
CA THR A 339 1.61 -8.36 -2.44
C THR A 339 2.42 -7.73 -1.31
N ARG A 340 2.69 -6.43 -1.42
CA ARG A 340 3.56 -5.71 -0.48
C ARG A 340 2.94 -4.41 0.00
N GLY A 341 3.11 -4.12 1.28
CA GLY A 341 2.80 -2.83 1.89
C GLY A 341 1.34 -2.59 2.21
N ALA A 342 1.11 -1.44 2.82
CA ALA A 342 -0.21 -1.00 3.29
C ALA A 342 -1.26 -0.83 2.17
N THR A 343 -0.79 -0.54 0.97
CA THR A 343 -1.63 -0.36 -0.23
C THR A 343 -1.84 -1.65 -1.01
N ALA A 344 -1.40 -2.81 -0.45
CA ALA A 344 -1.48 -4.11 -1.11
C ALA A 344 -0.93 -4.08 -2.55
N THR A 345 0.21 -3.42 -2.73
CA THR A 345 0.82 -3.21 -4.04
C THR A 345 1.32 -4.54 -4.62
N ASP A 346 0.93 -4.85 -5.85
CA ASP A 346 1.42 -6.02 -6.57
C ASP A 346 2.85 -5.80 -7.03
N ILE A 347 3.74 -6.72 -6.65
CA ILE A 347 5.17 -6.67 -6.97
C ILE A 347 5.43 -7.58 -8.16
N PRO A 348 6.16 -7.12 -9.19
CA PRO A 348 6.54 -7.94 -10.33
C PRO A 348 7.34 -9.18 -9.92
N ILE A 349 6.99 -10.34 -10.49
CA ILE A 349 7.68 -11.61 -10.26
C ILE A 349 8.79 -11.73 -11.30
N LEU A 350 10.00 -11.25 -10.93
CA LEU A 350 11.22 -11.37 -11.74
C LEU A 350 12.24 -12.22 -10.97
N PRO A 351 13.17 -12.92 -11.63
CA PRO A 351 14.25 -13.65 -10.95
C PRO A 351 15.00 -12.81 -9.93
N GLY A 352 15.30 -11.55 -10.25
CA GLY A 352 15.98 -10.59 -9.37
C GLY A 352 15.08 -9.90 -8.34
N THR A 353 13.77 -10.18 -8.29
CA THR A 353 12.88 -9.58 -7.28
C THR A 353 13.22 -10.10 -5.89
N GLU A 354 13.49 -9.19 -4.96
CA GLU A 354 13.73 -9.52 -3.57
C GLU A 354 12.42 -9.79 -2.83
N VAL A 355 12.38 -10.89 -2.07
CA VAL A 355 11.30 -11.23 -1.13
C VAL A 355 11.64 -10.66 0.23
N ASN A 356 10.67 -10.05 0.89
CA ASN A 356 10.91 -9.33 2.13
C ASN A 356 9.94 -9.76 3.23
N ARG A 357 10.39 -9.62 4.49
CA ARG A 357 9.49 -9.85 5.63
C ARG A 357 8.31 -8.89 5.57
N GLY A 358 7.11 -9.44 5.79
CA GLY A 358 5.86 -8.72 5.64
C GLY A 358 5.26 -8.76 4.23
N ASP A 359 5.95 -9.36 3.25
CA ASP A 359 5.33 -9.67 1.95
C ASP A 359 4.32 -10.81 2.12
N LEU A 360 3.27 -10.74 1.33
CA LEU A 360 2.28 -11.81 1.19
C LEU A 360 2.49 -12.48 -0.16
N LEU A 361 2.87 -13.78 -0.12
CA LEU A 361 3.14 -14.59 -1.32
C LEU A 361 1.99 -15.56 -1.55
N THR A 362 1.31 -15.46 -2.68
CA THR A 362 0.31 -16.45 -3.10
C THR A 362 1.01 -17.61 -3.78
N LEU A 363 1.07 -18.75 -3.11
CA LEU A 363 1.66 -19.98 -3.59
C LEU A 363 0.59 -20.94 -4.09
N VAL A 364 0.91 -21.69 -5.14
CA VAL A 364 0.04 -22.75 -5.70
C VAL A 364 0.88 -23.99 -5.96
N GLY A 365 0.38 -25.15 -5.54
CA GLY A 365 1.06 -26.43 -5.72
C GLY A 365 0.35 -27.57 -4.98
N ARG A 366 0.97 -28.75 -4.91
CA ARG A 366 0.43 -29.82 -4.07
C ARG A 366 0.46 -29.39 -2.60
N THR A 367 -0.55 -29.83 -1.84
CA THR A 367 -0.69 -29.45 -0.41
C THR A 367 0.59 -29.69 0.40
N GLN A 368 1.28 -30.82 0.17
CA GLN A 368 2.54 -31.12 0.85
C GLN A 368 3.69 -30.19 0.45
N ASP A 369 3.81 -29.84 -0.83
CA ASP A 369 4.87 -28.95 -1.34
C ASP A 369 4.63 -27.51 -0.87
N VAL A 370 3.37 -27.05 -0.92
CA VAL A 370 2.98 -25.75 -0.37
C VAL A 370 3.23 -25.66 1.13
N ALA A 371 2.96 -26.74 1.89
CA ALA A 371 3.26 -26.79 3.32
C ALA A 371 4.77 -26.70 3.60
N ALA A 372 5.61 -27.37 2.81
CA ALA A 372 7.07 -27.28 2.91
C ALA A 372 7.59 -25.87 2.59
N ALA A 373 7.10 -25.26 1.49
CA ALA A 373 7.44 -23.90 1.12
C ALA A 373 6.95 -22.88 2.18
N THR A 374 5.75 -23.07 2.70
CA THR A 374 5.21 -22.23 3.78
C THR A 374 6.11 -22.22 5.01
N LYS A 375 6.57 -23.40 5.44
CA LYS A 375 7.48 -23.54 6.58
C LYS A 375 8.83 -22.85 6.34
N MET A 376 9.33 -22.87 5.10
CA MET A 376 10.56 -22.18 4.70
C MET A 376 10.38 -20.64 4.70
N LEU A 377 9.25 -20.16 4.17
CA LEU A 377 9.01 -18.73 3.98
C LEU A 377 8.49 -18.03 5.23
N GLY A 378 7.63 -18.72 5.99
CA GLY A 378 7.00 -18.12 7.16
C GLY A 378 5.75 -18.84 7.63
N VAL A 379 4.62 -18.16 7.59
CA VAL A 379 3.35 -18.65 8.14
C VAL A 379 2.22 -18.48 7.12
N ALA A 380 1.41 -19.53 6.96
CA ALA A 380 0.20 -19.43 6.15
C ALA A 380 -0.72 -18.34 6.71
N ASP A 381 -1.06 -17.36 5.88
CA ASP A 381 -2.02 -16.32 6.23
C ASP A 381 -3.44 -16.80 5.89
N ARG A 382 -3.90 -17.79 6.67
CA ARG A 382 -5.25 -18.31 6.48
C ARG A 382 -6.25 -17.22 6.85
N PRO A 383 -7.33 -17.04 6.09
CA PRO A 383 -8.38 -16.09 6.44
C PRO A 383 -8.82 -16.29 7.89
N THR A 384 -8.91 -15.23 8.65
CA THR A 384 -9.47 -15.21 9.99
C THR A 384 -10.39 -14.03 10.10
N ASP A 385 -11.54 -14.22 10.69
CA ASP A 385 -12.55 -13.18 10.92
C ASP A 385 -12.36 -12.51 12.29
N VAL A 386 -11.43 -13.03 13.11
CA VAL A 386 -11.23 -12.56 14.48
C VAL A 386 -10.02 -11.63 14.56
N THR A 387 -10.26 -10.44 15.12
CA THR A 387 -9.22 -9.44 15.41
C THR A 387 -8.74 -9.59 16.86
N ASP A 388 -7.43 -9.49 17.09
CA ASP A 388 -6.86 -9.40 18.43
C ASP A 388 -7.12 -8.00 19.03
N MET A 389 -8.36 -7.81 19.56
CA MET A 389 -8.78 -6.53 20.15
C MET A 389 -8.03 -6.20 21.43
N ALA A 390 -7.54 -7.19 22.18
CA ALA A 390 -6.71 -6.96 23.36
C ALA A 390 -5.39 -6.30 22.95
N PHE A 391 -4.77 -6.79 21.90
CA PHE A 391 -3.56 -6.19 21.32
C PHE A 391 -3.81 -4.77 20.81
N VAL A 392 -4.88 -4.55 20.04
CA VAL A 392 -5.23 -3.22 19.51
C VAL A 392 -5.44 -2.22 20.64
N GLY A 393 -6.25 -2.58 21.63
CA GLY A 393 -6.53 -1.72 22.78
C GLY A 393 -5.28 -1.40 23.59
N ALA A 394 -4.49 -2.42 23.94
CA ALA A 394 -3.24 -2.23 24.68
C ALA A 394 -2.24 -1.35 23.92
N ALA A 395 -2.08 -1.58 22.62
CA ALA A 395 -1.16 -0.80 21.79
C ALA A 395 -1.57 0.67 21.68
N ILE A 396 -2.88 0.96 21.50
CA ILE A 396 -3.40 2.34 21.49
C ILE A 396 -3.21 2.99 22.84
N VAL A 397 -3.47 2.28 23.95
CA VAL A 397 -3.28 2.82 25.31
C VAL A 397 -1.80 3.16 25.55
N VAL A 398 -0.89 2.22 25.31
CA VAL A 398 0.56 2.44 25.50
C VAL A 398 1.04 3.59 24.60
N GLY A 399 0.68 3.57 23.32
CA GLY A 399 1.03 4.64 22.39
C GLY A 399 0.47 5.98 22.80
N GLY A 400 -0.81 6.03 23.18
CA GLY A 400 -1.46 7.26 23.65
C GLY A 400 -0.82 7.82 24.91
N LEU A 401 -0.48 6.98 25.89
CA LEU A 401 0.21 7.41 27.12
C LEU A 401 1.61 7.97 26.81
N ILE A 402 2.40 7.30 25.98
CA ILE A 402 3.72 7.79 25.55
C ILE A 402 3.57 9.09 24.75
N GLY A 403 2.60 9.15 23.84
CA GLY A 403 2.34 10.34 23.04
C GLY A 403 1.85 11.55 23.86
N ALA A 404 1.20 11.32 24.99
CA ALA A 404 0.75 12.37 25.89
C ALA A 404 1.88 13.01 26.72
N LEU A 405 3.07 12.38 26.77
CA LEU A 405 4.23 12.95 27.46
C LEU A 405 4.64 14.28 26.81
N VAL A 406 4.89 15.26 27.65
CA VAL A 406 5.35 16.60 27.21
C VAL A 406 6.77 16.81 27.68
N PHE A 407 7.68 17.01 26.77
CA PHE A 407 9.07 17.34 27.04
C PHE A 407 9.30 18.83 26.76
N LYS A 408 9.88 19.57 27.68
CA LYS A 408 10.25 20.97 27.44
C LYS A 408 11.68 21.03 26.91
N VAL A 409 11.87 21.46 25.66
CA VAL A 409 13.17 21.68 25.06
C VAL A 409 13.32 23.17 24.76
N ALA A 410 14.31 23.81 25.35
CA ALA A 410 14.50 25.27 25.24
C ALA A 410 13.24 26.11 25.54
N GLY A 411 12.41 25.64 26.49
CA GLY A 411 11.16 26.33 26.87
C GLY A 411 9.94 25.98 26.02
N VAL A 412 10.12 25.28 24.90
CA VAL A 412 9.04 24.86 23.99
C VAL A 412 8.51 23.50 24.43
N PRO A 413 7.20 23.33 24.68
CA PRO A 413 6.61 22.02 25.01
C PRO A 413 6.52 21.15 23.75
N LEU A 414 7.36 20.12 23.66
CA LEU A 414 7.34 19.12 22.61
C LEU A 414 6.55 17.90 23.07
N THR A 415 5.62 17.44 22.25
CA THR A 415 4.83 16.24 22.48
C THR A 415 4.46 15.60 21.14
N LEU A 416 4.35 14.26 21.13
CA LEU A 416 3.85 13.53 19.94
C LEU A 416 2.32 13.61 19.83
N SER A 417 1.61 14.07 20.83
CA SER A 417 0.17 13.91 21.05
C SER A 417 -0.27 12.44 21.21
N THR A 418 -1.43 12.20 21.77
CA THR A 418 -2.00 10.83 21.89
C THR A 418 -2.15 10.17 20.51
N ALA A 419 -2.49 10.97 19.53
CA ALA A 419 -2.68 10.54 18.13
C ALA A 419 -1.37 10.14 17.46
N GLY A 420 -0.30 10.93 17.60
CA GLY A 420 1.04 10.58 17.13
C GLY A 420 1.59 9.35 17.82
N GLY A 421 1.33 9.21 19.12
CA GLY A 421 1.69 8.01 19.87
C GLY A 421 0.96 6.75 19.39
N ALA A 422 -0.33 6.83 19.04
CA ALA A 422 -1.09 5.74 18.45
C ALA A 422 -0.53 5.33 17.06
N LEU A 423 -0.10 6.30 16.24
CA LEU A 423 0.56 6.03 14.96
C LEU A 423 1.85 5.22 15.17
N ILE A 424 2.71 5.64 16.09
CA ILE A 424 3.97 4.95 16.37
C ILE A 424 3.73 3.55 16.93
N ALA A 425 2.77 3.39 17.86
CA ALA A 425 2.37 2.10 18.38
C ALA A 425 1.86 1.17 17.27
N GLY A 426 1.10 1.72 16.32
CA GLY A 426 0.70 1.01 15.10
C GLY A 426 1.89 0.53 14.29
N ILE A 427 2.88 1.39 14.00
CA ILE A 427 4.11 1.05 13.25
C ILE A 427 4.84 -0.11 13.93
N ILE A 428 5.04 -0.01 15.25
CA ILE A 428 5.70 -1.06 16.05
C ILE A 428 4.87 -2.36 16.01
N GLY A 429 3.56 -2.27 16.16
CA GLY A 429 2.64 -3.40 16.13
C GLY A 429 2.66 -4.14 14.78
N GLY A 430 2.61 -3.41 13.68
CA GLY A 430 2.70 -3.96 12.33
C GLY A 430 4.05 -4.63 12.06
N TRP A 431 5.15 -4.00 12.46
CA TRP A 431 6.47 -4.61 12.40
C TRP A 431 6.55 -5.86 13.27
N LEU A 432 6.06 -5.81 14.52
CA LEU A 432 6.05 -6.97 15.42
C LEU A 432 5.28 -8.15 14.80
N ARG A 433 4.17 -7.90 14.14
CA ARG A 433 3.40 -8.89 13.39
C ARG A 433 4.24 -9.58 12.32
N SER A 434 5.07 -8.84 11.58
CA SER A 434 5.95 -9.40 10.54
C SER A 434 7.09 -10.27 11.11
N VAL A 435 7.45 -10.05 12.38
CA VAL A 435 8.52 -10.80 13.08
C VAL A 435 7.94 -11.95 13.90
N ARG A 436 6.80 -11.73 14.57
CA ARG A 436 6.13 -12.67 15.48
C ARG A 436 4.65 -12.80 15.12
N PRO A 437 4.30 -13.58 14.10
CA PRO A 437 2.96 -13.61 13.51
C PRO A 437 1.85 -14.14 14.45
N LYS A 438 2.20 -14.68 15.61
CA LYS A 438 1.23 -15.13 16.62
C LYS A 438 0.58 -13.98 17.40
N PHE A 439 1.20 -12.79 17.43
CA PHE A 439 0.73 -11.64 18.20
C PHE A 439 0.15 -10.57 17.30
N GLY A 440 -0.89 -9.92 17.77
CA GLY A 440 -1.44 -8.72 17.15
C GLY A 440 -2.01 -8.96 15.75
N ARG A 441 -2.67 -10.10 15.52
CA ARG A 441 -3.27 -10.37 14.23
C ARG A 441 -4.52 -9.52 14.03
N ILE A 442 -4.47 -8.65 13.03
CA ILE A 442 -5.59 -7.84 12.58
C ILE A 442 -5.87 -8.20 11.14
N PRO A 443 -7.04 -8.76 10.80
CA PRO A 443 -7.42 -9.09 9.44
C PRO A 443 -7.40 -7.86 8.53
N THR A 444 -7.03 -8.04 7.27
CA THR A 444 -7.00 -6.94 6.29
C THR A 444 -8.32 -6.16 6.20
N PRO A 445 -9.51 -6.79 6.22
CA PRO A 445 -10.78 -6.07 6.25
C PRO A 445 -10.94 -5.18 7.49
N THR A 446 -10.44 -5.63 8.66
CA THR A 446 -10.49 -4.83 9.90
C THR A 446 -9.54 -3.63 9.83
N VAL A 447 -8.31 -3.83 9.34
CA VAL A 447 -7.36 -2.72 9.11
C VAL A 447 -7.97 -1.71 8.15
N TRP A 448 -8.59 -2.17 7.06
CA TRP A 448 -9.30 -1.30 6.12
C TRP A 448 -10.44 -0.54 6.80
N PHE A 449 -11.26 -1.21 7.59
CA PHE A 449 -12.37 -0.57 8.32
C PHE A 449 -11.86 0.51 9.27
N MET A 450 -10.89 0.20 10.13
CA MET A 450 -10.31 1.14 11.07
C MET A 450 -9.69 2.34 10.36
N ASN A 451 -8.99 2.11 9.26
CA ASN A 451 -8.36 3.14 8.45
C ASN A 451 -9.42 4.00 7.73
N SER A 452 -10.25 3.38 6.90
CA SER A 452 -11.17 4.11 6.02
C SER A 452 -12.34 4.72 6.79
N VAL A 453 -12.97 3.96 7.68
CA VAL A 453 -14.12 4.45 8.45
C VAL A 453 -13.69 5.41 9.56
N GLY A 454 -12.59 5.10 10.26
CA GLY A 454 -12.04 5.98 11.29
C GLY A 454 -11.67 7.36 10.74
N LEU A 455 -10.99 7.41 9.60
CA LEU A 455 -10.69 8.68 8.92
C LEU A 455 -11.95 9.42 8.49
N ASN A 456 -12.89 8.74 7.85
CA ASN A 456 -14.09 9.40 7.34
C ASN A 456 -15.03 9.89 8.45
N ILE A 457 -15.12 9.19 9.59
CA ILE A 457 -15.82 9.72 10.79
C ILE A 457 -15.14 11.00 11.28
N PHE A 458 -13.81 10.99 11.41
CA PHE A 458 -13.06 12.18 11.81
C PHE A 458 -13.33 13.35 10.85
N ILE A 459 -13.24 13.12 9.53
CA ILE A 459 -13.48 14.14 8.49
C ILE A 459 -14.93 14.62 8.49
N ALA A 460 -15.90 13.73 8.71
CA ALA A 460 -17.31 14.11 8.82
C ALA A 460 -17.53 15.07 10.01
N ILE A 461 -16.94 14.76 11.17
CA ILE A 461 -17.05 15.63 12.35
C ILE A 461 -16.41 17.00 12.09
N VAL A 462 -15.24 17.02 11.45
CA VAL A 462 -14.54 18.26 11.08
C VAL A 462 -15.38 19.07 10.09
N GLY A 463 -15.96 18.44 9.08
CA GLY A 463 -16.81 19.09 8.07
C GLY A 463 -18.12 19.65 8.67
N ILE A 464 -18.80 18.87 9.52
CA ILE A 464 -20.02 19.31 10.21
C ILE A 464 -19.72 20.55 11.07
N SER A 465 -18.62 20.51 11.83
CA SER A 465 -18.24 21.62 12.70
C SER A 465 -17.87 22.91 11.93
N ALA A 466 -17.25 22.77 10.76
CA ALA A 466 -16.85 23.89 9.90
C ALA A 466 -17.99 24.40 9.00
N GLY A 467 -19.09 23.66 8.87
CA GLY A 467 -20.20 23.96 7.95
C GLY A 467 -20.64 25.43 7.93
N PRO A 468 -20.99 26.03 9.06
CA PRO A 468 -21.53 27.40 9.09
C PRO A 468 -20.62 28.47 8.48
N GLY A 469 -19.28 28.31 8.59
CA GLY A 469 -18.29 29.27 8.06
C GLY A 469 -17.76 28.94 6.67
N PHE A 470 -18.02 27.74 6.17
CA PHE A 470 -17.34 27.18 5.00
C PHE A 470 -17.63 27.98 3.71
N VAL A 471 -18.88 28.31 3.44
CA VAL A 471 -19.27 29.02 2.23
C VAL A 471 -18.64 30.41 2.18
N ASN A 472 -18.60 31.12 3.31
CA ASN A 472 -17.99 32.44 3.36
C ASN A 472 -16.47 32.37 3.15
N GLY A 473 -15.79 31.43 3.81
CA GLY A 473 -14.35 31.21 3.63
C GLY A 473 -14.00 30.83 2.19
N LEU A 474 -14.82 30.01 1.55
CA LEU A 474 -14.64 29.64 0.14
C LEU A 474 -14.77 30.86 -0.79
N LYS A 475 -15.76 31.74 -0.53
CA LYS A 475 -15.96 32.95 -1.34
C LYS A 475 -14.79 33.94 -1.18
N THR A 476 -14.24 34.08 0.02
CA THR A 476 -13.19 35.07 0.30
C THR A 476 -11.79 34.60 -0.07
N GLN A 477 -11.46 33.34 0.13
CA GLN A 477 -10.13 32.80 -0.03
C GLN A 477 -9.98 31.70 -1.11
N GLY A 478 -11.11 31.18 -1.67
CA GLY A 478 -11.10 29.97 -2.48
C GLY A 478 -10.18 29.99 -3.68
N VAL A 479 -10.16 31.09 -4.45
CA VAL A 479 -9.28 31.22 -5.62
C VAL A 479 -7.81 31.29 -5.21
N GLY A 480 -7.48 32.10 -4.19
CA GLY A 480 -6.14 32.18 -3.66
C GLY A 480 -5.63 30.84 -3.13
N LEU A 481 -6.46 30.15 -2.35
CA LEU A 481 -6.14 28.81 -1.83
C LEU A 481 -5.91 27.79 -2.95
N PHE A 482 -6.70 27.83 -4.02
CA PHE A 482 -6.51 26.93 -5.16
C PHE A 482 -5.17 27.17 -5.86
N LEU A 483 -4.85 28.43 -6.17
CA LEU A 483 -3.60 28.79 -6.85
C LEU A 483 -2.38 28.47 -5.99
N TRP A 484 -2.41 28.88 -4.72
CA TRP A 484 -1.33 28.59 -3.78
C TRP A 484 -1.21 27.11 -3.45
N GLY A 485 -2.34 26.38 -3.41
CA GLY A 485 -2.36 24.94 -3.30
C GLY A 485 -1.70 24.24 -4.49
N ALA A 486 -1.90 24.78 -5.71
CA ALA A 486 -1.24 24.28 -6.90
C ALA A 486 0.28 24.47 -6.84
N VAL A 487 0.75 25.62 -6.36
CA VAL A 487 2.18 25.89 -6.12
C VAL A 487 2.75 24.95 -5.07
N ALA A 488 2.07 24.83 -3.90
CA ALA A 488 2.48 23.97 -2.79
C ALA A 488 2.50 22.47 -3.16
N THR A 489 1.73 22.07 -4.17
CA THR A 489 1.76 20.71 -4.72
C THR A 489 2.88 20.53 -5.74
N THR A 490 3.00 21.45 -6.70
CA THR A 490 3.84 21.27 -7.90
C THR A 490 5.31 21.46 -7.60
N VAL A 491 5.66 22.50 -6.83
CA VAL A 491 7.07 22.85 -6.56
C VAL A 491 7.82 21.70 -5.88
N PRO A 492 7.36 21.12 -4.75
CA PRO A 492 8.08 20.03 -4.10
C PRO A 492 8.13 18.76 -4.96
N LEU A 493 7.13 18.50 -5.82
CA LEU A 493 7.16 17.38 -6.74
C LEU A 493 8.25 17.53 -7.79
N ILE A 494 8.38 18.70 -8.40
CA ILE A 494 9.43 18.99 -9.38
C ILE A 494 10.81 18.85 -8.72
N LEU A 495 11.02 19.48 -7.57
CA LEU A 495 12.29 19.36 -6.82
C LEU A 495 12.60 17.90 -6.48
N GLY A 496 11.61 17.13 -6.05
CA GLY A 496 11.77 15.72 -5.73
C GLY A 496 12.15 14.88 -6.94
N MET A 497 11.48 15.06 -8.08
CA MET A 497 11.78 14.33 -9.30
C MET A 497 13.23 14.56 -9.77
N PHE A 498 13.70 15.82 -9.74
CA PHE A 498 15.10 16.15 -10.06
C PHE A 498 16.07 15.55 -9.04
N THR A 499 15.76 15.65 -7.75
CA THR A 499 16.58 15.10 -6.67
C THR A 499 16.68 13.57 -6.79
N ALA A 500 15.57 12.88 -7.06
CA ALA A 500 15.55 11.43 -7.27
C ALA A 500 16.45 11.01 -8.44
N LYS A 501 16.43 11.74 -9.56
CA LYS A 501 17.19 11.40 -10.75
C LYS A 501 18.68 11.79 -10.64
N TYR A 502 18.98 13.02 -10.23
CA TYR A 502 20.33 13.56 -10.34
C TYR A 502 21.15 13.45 -9.07
N VAL A 503 20.51 13.49 -7.89
CA VAL A 503 21.22 13.37 -6.59
C VAL A 503 21.28 11.93 -6.14
N PHE A 504 20.13 11.27 -6.05
CA PHE A 504 20.05 9.86 -5.63
C PHE A 504 20.34 8.88 -6.78
N ARG A 505 20.27 9.32 -8.01
CA ARG A 505 20.55 8.53 -9.22
C ARG A 505 19.74 7.24 -9.29
N PHE A 506 18.47 7.30 -8.87
CA PHE A 506 17.59 6.16 -9.01
C PHE A 506 17.36 5.82 -10.47
N HIS A 507 17.23 4.52 -10.74
CA HIS A 507 16.96 4.03 -12.09
C HIS A 507 15.67 4.66 -12.64
N ASP A 508 15.67 5.08 -13.91
CA ASP A 508 14.55 5.80 -14.53
C ASP A 508 13.22 5.02 -14.47
N ALA A 509 13.27 3.67 -14.48
CA ALA A 509 12.09 2.83 -14.31
C ALA A 509 11.45 2.93 -12.91
N LEU A 510 12.23 3.26 -11.87
CA LEU A 510 11.77 3.33 -10.48
C LEU A 510 11.49 4.76 -10.02
N ASN A 511 12.12 5.76 -10.64
CA ASN A 511 12.15 7.14 -10.20
C ASN A 511 10.75 7.70 -9.87
N LEU A 512 9.82 7.64 -10.82
CA LEU A 512 8.48 8.20 -10.63
C LEU A 512 7.62 7.39 -9.66
N GLY A 513 7.88 6.09 -9.53
CA GLY A 513 7.29 5.25 -8.47
C GLY A 513 7.76 5.66 -7.08
N ILE A 514 9.07 5.94 -6.93
CA ILE A 514 9.69 6.44 -5.70
C ILE A 514 9.09 7.79 -5.29
N VAL A 515 8.97 8.73 -6.23
CA VAL A 515 8.35 10.05 -5.98
C VAL A 515 6.87 9.91 -5.63
N SER A 516 6.12 9.04 -6.34
CA SER A 516 4.71 8.75 -6.03
C SER A 516 4.54 8.21 -4.62
N GLY A 517 5.45 7.33 -4.17
CA GLY A 517 5.44 6.78 -2.82
C GLY A 517 5.73 7.85 -1.77
N ALA A 518 6.82 8.61 -1.90
CA ALA A 518 7.19 9.66 -0.97
C ALA A 518 6.09 10.75 -0.83
N ARG A 519 5.27 10.90 -1.87
CA ARG A 519 4.12 11.80 -1.93
C ARG A 519 2.81 11.13 -1.49
N THR A 520 2.83 9.85 -1.17
CA THR A 520 1.67 9.04 -0.74
C THR A 520 0.51 9.00 -1.74
N THR A 521 0.79 9.11 -3.05
CA THR A 521 -0.23 9.14 -4.09
C THR A 521 -0.28 7.86 -4.90
N THR A 522 -1.26 6.98 -4.60
CA THR A 522 -1.53 5.75 -5.35
C THR A 522 -2.08 6.02 -6.75
N ALA A 523 -2.83 7.12 -6.91
CA ALA A 523 -3.35 7.51 -8.22
C ALA A 523 -2.23 7.83 -9.22
N SER A 524 -1.17 8.53 -8.76
CA SER A 524 0.00 8.80 -9.60
C SER A 524 0.73 7.50 -9.95
N LEU A 525 0.90 6.58 -9.00
CA LEU A 525 1.54 5.29 -9.26
C LEU A 525 0.78 4.51 -10.33
N GLY A 526 -0.55 4.42 -10.21
CA GLY A 526 -1.39 3.74 -11.20
C GLY A 526 -1.15 4.29 -12.62
N LEU A 527 -1.23 5.61 -12.78
CA LEU A 527 -0.99 6.26 -14.08
C LEU A 527 0.45 6.06 -14.59
N VAL A 528 1.46 6.08 -13.71
CA VAL A 528 2.85 5.81 -14.09
C VAL A 528 3.00 4.36 -14.59
N CYS A 529 2.42 3.38 -13.89
CA CYS A 529 2.43 1.98 -14.31
C CYS A 529 1.69 1.77 -15.64
N ASP A 530 0.54 2.43 -15.84
CA ASP A 530 -0.23 2.36 -17.08
C ASP A 530 0.57 2.92 -18.26
N GLN A 531 1.24 4.07 -18.10
CA GLN A 531 2.10 4.65 -19.13
C GLN A 531 3.35 3.81 -19.40
N ALA A 532 3.95 3.25 -18.36
CA ALA A 532 5.08 2.34 -18.45
C ALA A 532 4.72 1.00 -19.09
N LYS A 533 3.42 0.65 -19.12
CA LYS A 533 2.91 -0.69 -19.48
C LYS A 533 3.60 -1.80 -18.66
N SER A 534 3.98 -1.49 -17.43
CA SER A 534 4.74 -2.37 -16.53
C SER A 534 4.49 -1.99 -15.08
N GLN A 535 4.60 -2.98 -14.18
CA GLN A 535 4.50 -2.79 -12.73
C GLN A 535 5.86 -2.45 -12.06
N ILE A 536 6.93 -2.30 -12.84
CA ILE A 536 8.27 -2.00 -12.31
C ILE A 536 8.30 -0.73 -11.43
N PRO A 537 7.61 0.37 -11.77
CA PRO A 537 7.59 1.55 -10.91
C PRO A 537 7.11 1.28 -9.47
N ALA A 538 6.26 0.26 -9.28
CA ALA A 538 5.74 -0.13 -7.97
C ALA A 538 6.83 -0.65 -7.00
N LEU A 539 7.95 -1.17 -7.52
CA LEU A 539 9.10 -1.60 -6.70
C LEU A 539 9.69 -0.44 -5.86
N GLY A 540 9.69 0.78 -6.41
CA GLY A 540 10.17 1.96 -5.71
C GLY A 540 9.16 2.59 -4.74
N TYR A 541 7.88 2.22 -4.84
CA TYR A 541 6.80 2.88 -4.15
C TYR A 541 6.69 2.54 -2.65
N THR A 542 6.83 1.27 -2.28
CA THR A 542 6.36 0.76 -0.98
C THR A 542 7.12 1.32 0.23
N VAL A 543 8.46 1.39 0.15
CA VAL A 543 9.29 1.96 1.22
C VAL A 543 9.07 3.46 1.34
N THR A 544 9.08 4.16 0.21
CA THR A 544 8.89 5.61 0.18
C THR A 544 7.50 6.02 0.65
N TYR A 545 6.48 5.22 0.34
CA TYR A 545 5.13 5.42 0.86
C TYR A 545 5.08 5.29 2.40
N ALA A 546 5.70 4.26 2.96
CA ALA A 546 5.68 4.04 4.40
C ALA A 546 6.32 5.19 5.17
N VAL A 547 7.50 5.63 4.73
CA VAL A 547 8.22 6.77 5.34
C VAL A 547 7.48 8.07 5.09
N GLY A 548 7.06 8.32 3.84
CA GLY A 548 6.32 9.52 3.46
C GLY A 548 5.01 9.67 4.23
N ASN A 549 4.21 8.62 4.32
CA ASN A 549 2.93 8.64 5.02
C ASN A 549 3.08 8.97 6.51
N THR A 550 4.12 8.44 7.15
CA THR A 550 4.41 8.71 8.55
C THR A 550 4.86 10.17 8.76
N LEU A 551 5.85 10.63 7.99
CA LEU A 551 6.40 11.98 8.16
C LEU A 551 5.42 13.06 7.76
N LEU A 552 4.73 12.92 6.61
CA LEU A 552 3.74 13.90 6.17
C LEU A 552 2.59 14.01 7.18
N THR A 553 2.22 12.92 7.86
CA THR A 553 1.24 12.98 8.96
C THR A 553 1.76 13.81 10.13
N ILE A 554 3.00 13.53 10.58
CA ILE A 554 3.63 14.24 11.72
C ILE A 554 3.84 15.73 11.39
N TRP A 555 4.15 16.09 10.14
CA TRP A 555 4.33 17.47 9.69
C TRP A 555 3.08 18.33 9.88
N GLY A 556 1.89 17.76 10.04
CA GLY A 556 0.69 18.49 10.42
C GLY A 556 0.81 19.23 11.76
N MET A 557 1.53 18.65 12.71
CA MET A 557 1.88 19.33 13.97
C MET A 557 3.03 20.32 13.76
N VAL A 558 4.05 19.90 13.00
CA VAL A 558 5.26 20.70 12.81
C VAL A 558 4.97 22.02 12.08
N ILE A 559 4.06 22.05 11.09
CA ILE A 559 3.70 23.29 10.40
C ILE A 559 3.06 24.31 11.35
N ILE A 560 2.25 23.86 12.30
CA ILE A 560 1.69 24.73 13.33
C ILE A 560 2.80 25.32 14.21
N MET A 561 3.76 24.49 14.66
CA MET A 561 4.87 24.93 15.49
C MET A 561 5.83 25.89 14.77
N LEU A 562 5.96 25.79 13.43
CA LEU A 562 6.83 26.69 12.64
C LEU A 562 6.16 28.02 12.31
N LEU A 563 4.84 28.12 12.41
CA LEU A 563 4.08 29.32 12.05
C LEU A 563 3.42 29.99 13.27
N SER A 564 3.40 29.32 14.46
CA SER A 564 2.99 29.91 15.75
C SER A 564 4.14 30.71 16.41
#